data_d21ee2c4f04aea660fb9e388e2ad132e
#
_entry.id   d21ee2c4f04aea660fb9e388e2ad132e
#
_cell.length_a   1.000
_cell.length_b   1.000
_cell.length_c   1.000
_cell.angle_alpha   90.00
_cell.angle_beta   90.00
_cell.angle_gamma   90.00
#
_symmetry.space_group_name_H-M   'P 1'
#
loop_
_entity.id
_entity.type
_entity.pdbx_description
1 polymer ?
#
loop_
_entity_poly.entity_id
_entity_poly.type
_entity_poly.pdbx_seq_one_letter_code
_entity_poly.pdbx_strand_id
1 'polypeptide(L)'
;SVKQFPVSQQQLVLSNSPGDYNEEEHADWSIDAPANGGMVKINMTVNYNFLPDRVVDVYKQFNGMSGETIVESRVQNSIIAYVKEVTPQFTVMDIYSDKKSEVNEAITAYLNERLTEEYGIHVASALVIDVQLDEALQQKVQAKEQAKQDAEIAELEKQTAQAQAETDKVVAESEAQVKVIEAQAEADANRIIAQSITPELIQMTEAQARLEHGWVTVQGADAVVTGEG
;
A
#
# COMPACT_ATOMS: atom_id res chain seq x y z
N SER A 1 -36.86 -19.31 42.02
CA SER A 1 -36.08 -19.70 40.84
C SER A 1 -34.77 -18.94 40.85
N VAL A 2 -33.67 -19.63 40.57
CA VAL A 2 -32.35 -19.01 40.41
C VAL A 2 -32.31 -18.38 39.05
N LYS A 3 -31.85 -17.13 38.97
CA LYS A 3 -31.60 -16.43 37.72
C LYS A 3 -30.08 -16.32 37.53
N GLN A 4 -29.62 -16.50 36.30
CA GLN A 4 -28.20 -16.49 35.98
C GLN A 4 -27.85 -15.27 35.14
N PHE A 5 -26.66 -14.70 35.42
CA PHE A 5 -26.05 -13.65 34.64
C PHE A 5 -24.66 -14.08 34.30
N PRO A 6 -24.31 -14.24 32.99
CA PRO A 6 -23.00 -14.66 32.60
C PRO A 6 -21.99 -13.52 32.82
N VAL A 7 -21.13 -13.69 33.82
CA VAL A 7 -20.00 -12.76 34.09
C VAL A 7 -18.73 -13.13 33.34
N SER A 8 -18.68 -14.35 32.79
CA SER A 8 -17.66 -14.74 31.82
C SER A 8 -17.98 -14.15 30.44
N GLN A 9 -16.95 -14.01 29.62
CA GLN A 9 -17.13 -13.48 28.26
C GLN A 9 -18.08 -14.38 27.45
N GLN A 10 -19.07 -13.75 26.86
CA GLN A 10 -20.05 -14.33 25.96
C GLN A 10 -19.90 -13.72 24.57
N GLN A 11 -20.42 -14.40 23.57
CA GLN A 11 -20.41 -13.96 22.19
C GLN A 11 -21.86 -13.87 21.67
N LEU A 12 -22.20 -12.73 21.10
CA LEU A 12 -23.42 -12.54 20.33
C LEU A 12 -23.06 -12.39 18.85
N VAL A 13 -23.61 -13.23 18.01
CA VAL A 13 -23.40 -13.20 16.56
C VAL A 13 -24.62 -12.60 15.88
N LEU A 14 -24.41 -11.51 15.16
CA LEU A 14 -25.41 -10.80 14.38
C LEU A 14 -25.08 -10.96 12.89
N SER A 15 -25.54 -12.08 12.32
CA SER A 15 -25.17 -12.51 10.96
C SER A 15 -26.36 -13.15 10.24
N ASN A 16 -26.32 -13.12 8.91
CA ASN A 16 -27.20 -13.90 8.03
C ASN A 16 -26.49 -15.07 7.37
N SER A 17 -25.23 -15.33 7.73
CA SER A 17 -24.43 -16.41 7.15
C SER A 17 -24.57 -17.68 7.99
N PRO A 18 -25.05 -18.81 7.43
CA PRO A 18 -25.23 -20.06 8.17
C PRO A 18 -23.96 -20.61 8.82
N GLY A 19 -22.79 -20.24 8.28
CA GLY A 19 -21.50 -20.64 8.85
C GLY A 19 -21.12 -19.92 10.16
N ASP A 20 -21.78 -18.81 10.47
CA ASP A 20 -21.49 -17.98 11.64
C ASP A 20 -22.35 -18.35 12.86
N TYR A 21 -23.47 -19.02 12.64
CA TYR A 21 -24.43 -19.37 13.68
C TYR A 21 -25.14 -20.72 13.36
N ASN A 22 -25.89 -21.22 14.36
CA ASN A 22 -26.75 -22.39 14.16
C ASN A 22 -28.11 -21.94 13.58
N GLU A 23 -28.45 -22.43 12.37
CA GLU A 23 -29.70 -22.11 11.67
C GLU A 23 -30.98 -22.43 12.46
N GLU A 24 -30.92 -23.38 13.41
CA GLU A 24 -32.06 -23.71 14.26
C GLU A 24 -32.33 -22.63 15.33
N GLU A 25 -31.33 -21.80 15.67
CA GLU A 25 -31.42 -20.82 16.75
C GLU A 25 -31.85 -19.44 16.28
N HIS A 26 -31.45 -19.03 15.09
CA HIS A 26 -31.82 -17.72 14.59
C HIS A 26 -31.82 -17.58 13.05
N ALA A 27 -32.71 -16.67 12.60
CA ALA A 27 -32.84 -16.28 11.22
C ALA A 27 -31.77 -15.22 10.84
N ASP A 28 -32.10 -14.28 9.97
CA ASP A 28 -31.25 -13.15 9.57
C ASP A 28 -31.18 -12.11 10.70
N TRP A 29 -30.03 -12.04 11.36
CA TRP A 29 -29.69 -11.02 12.36
C TRP A 29 -28.66 -10.02 11.86
N SER A 30 -28.37 -10.01 10.58
CA SER A 30 -27.54 -8.99 9.98
C SER A 30 -28.11 -7.59 10.16
N ILE A 31 -27.27 -6.59 10.15
CA ILE A 31 -27.64 -5.20 10.41
C ILE A 31 -27.66 -4.42 9.10
N ASP A 32 -28.84 -3.99 8.66
CA ASP A 32 -28.96 -3.00 7.59
C ASP A 32 -28.61 -1.62 8.15
N ALA A 33 -27.39 -1.18 7.93
CA ALA A 33 -26.85 0.05 8.50
C ALA A 33 -26.69 1.14 7.45
N PRO A 34 -27.09 2.38 7.74
CA PRO A 34 -26.79 3.52 6.89
C PRO A 34 -25.28 3.82 6.96
N ALA A 35 -24.68 4.14 5.81
CA ALA A 35 -23.31 4.61 5.71
C ALA A 35 -23.27 5.83 4.79
N ASN A 36 -22.20 6.62 4.87
CA ASN A 36 -22.04 7.73 3.95
C ASN A 36 -21.81 7.17 2.53
N GLY A 37 -22.79 7.35 1.67
CA GLY A 37 -22.80 6.86 0.28
C GLY A 37 -23.76 5.71 0.01
N GLY A 38 -24.47 5.15 1.00
CA GLY A 38 -25.49 4.13 0.79
C GLY A 38 -25.81 3.30 2.04
N MET A 39 -26.63 2.27 1.83
CA MET A 39 -26.94 1.27 2.86
C MET A 39 -26.00 0.07 2.72
N VAL A 40 -25.54 -0.43 3.85
CA VAL A 40 -24.70 -1.64 3.90
C VAL A 40 -25.35 -2.65 4.83
N LYS A 41 -25.27 -3.93 4.48
CA LYS A 41 -25.67 -5.02 5.35
C LYS A 41 -24.43 -5.56 6.06
N ILE A 42 -24.41 -5.49 7.38
CA ILE A 42 -23.25 -5.82 8.21
C ILE A 42 -23.53 -7.10 8.99
N ASN A 43 -22.61 -8.06 8.87
CA ASN A 43 -22.51 -9.19 9.77
C ASN A 43 -21.44 -8.88 10.81
N MET A 44 -21.77 -9.04 12.10
CA MET A 44 -20.86 -8.71 13.17
C MET A 44 -20.96 -9.65 14.37
N THR A 45 -19.89 -9.67 15.14
CA THR A 45 -19.82 -10.37 16.42
C THR A 45 -19.54 -9.38 17.54
N VAL A 46 -20.27 -9.51 18.63
CA VAL A 46 -20.06 -8.72 19.84
C VAL A 46 -19.67 -9.63 20.99
N ASN A 47 -18.49 -9.42 21.54
CA ASN A 47 -18.02 -10.09 22.74
C ASN A 47 -18.30 -9.23 23.96
N TYR A 48 -19.01 -9.78 24.91
CA TYR A 48 -19.52 -9.04 26.08
C TYR A 48 -19.55 -9.90 27.34
N ASN A 49 -19.69 -9.25 28.49
CA ASN A 49 -20.00 -9.88 29.77
C ASN A 49 -20.78 -8.95 30.67
N PHE A 50 -21.56 -9.50 31.60
CA PHE A 50 -22.20 -8.67 32.64
C PHE A 50 -21.18 -8.26 33.70
N LEU A 51 -21.25 -7.03 34.14
CA LEU A 51 -20.45 -6.51 35.25
C LEU A 51 -20.98 -7.06 36.58
N PRO A 52 -20.18 -7.79 37.37
CA PRO A 52 -20.63 -8.44 38.59
C PRO A 52 -21.26 -7.47 39.62
N ASP A 53 -20.72 -6.27 39.70
CA ASP A 53 -21.18 -5.19 40.59
C ASP A 53 -22.51 -4.57 40.17
N ARG A 54 -22.91 -4.70 38.91
CA ARG A 54 -24.15 -4.17 38.35
C ARG A 54 -25.30 -5.20 38.28
N VAL A 55 -25.00 -6.50 38.42
CA VAL A 55 -26.00 -7.58 38.25
C VAL A 55 -27.25 -7.40 39.12
N VAL A 56 -27.10 -6.95 40.37
CA VAL A 56 -28.23 -6.78 41.28
C VAL A 56 -29.14 -5.64 40.83
N ASP A 57 -28.55 -4.56 40.34
CA ASP A 57 -29.33 -3.39 39.88
C ASP A 57 -30.04 -3.72 38.56
N VAL A 58 -29.34 -4.39 37.63
CA VAL A 58 -29.91 -4.90 36.38
C VAL A 58 -31.07 -5.87 36.65
N TYR A 59 -30.90 -6.80 37.59
CA TYR A 59 -31.97 -7.73 37.99
C TYR A 59 -33.24 -6.98 38.49
N LYS A 60 -33.08 -5.95 39.30
CA LYS A 60 -34.18 -5.13 39.76
C LYS A 60 -34.81 -4.30 38.64
N GLN A 61 -34.00 -3.69 37.82
CA GLN A 61 -34.42 -2.85 36.68
C GLN A 61 -35.26 -3.64 35.67
N PHE A 62 -34.90 -4.90 35.41
CA PHE A 62 -35.58 -5.74 34.45
C PHE A 62 -36.52 -6.79 35.07
N ASN A 63 -37.09 -6.46 36.22
CA ASN A 63 -38.14 -7.24 36.87
C ASN A 63 -37.78 -8.72 37.10
N GLY A 64 -36.54 -9.01 37.43
CA GLY A 64 -36.08 -10.36 37.71
C GLY A 64 -35.88 -11.26 36.49
N MET A 65 -35.68 -10.70 35.31
CA MET A 65 -35.29 -11.43 34.13
C MET A 65 -33.86 -12.02 34.30
N SER A 66 -33.57 -13.12 33.63
CA SER A 66 -32.19 -13.65 33.53
C SER A 66 -31.37 -12.81 32.58
N GLY A 67 -30.03 -12.87 32.71
CA GLY A 67 -29.13 -12.17 31.79
C GLY A 67 -29.34 -12.57 30.33
N GLU A 68 -29.51 -13.85 30.06
CA GLU A 68 -29.81 -14.37 28.73
C GLU A 68 -31.09 -13.76 28.13
N THR A 69 -32.20 -13.79 28.89
CA THR A 69 -33.47 -13.20 28.43
C THR A 69 -33.36 -11.69 28.17
N ILE A 70 -32.56 -10.96 28.96
CA ILE A 70 -32.31 -9.52 28.73
C ILE A 70 -31.54 -9.33 27.41
N VAL A 71 -30.52 -10.15 27.15
CA VAL A 71 -29.73 -10.05 25.92
C VAL A 71 -30.62 -10.30 24.71
N GLU A 72 -31.36 -11.40 24.67
CA GLU A 72 -32.21 -11.76 23.54
C GLU A 72 -33.36 -10.78 23.29
N SER A 73 -34.00 -10.31 24.36
CA SER A 73 -35.21 -9.47 24.23
C SER A 73 -34.94 -7.97 24.14
N ARG A 74 -33.77 -7.49 24.58
CA ARG A 74 -33.46 -6.07 24.69
C ARG A 74 -32.12 -5.68 24.08
N VAL A 75 -31.02 -6.28 24.56
CA VAL A 75 -29.67 -5.86 24.24
C VAL A 75 -29.37 -6.02 22.74
N GLN A 76 -29.81 -7.13 22.12
CA GLN A 76 -29.67 -7.34 20.70
C GLN A 76 -30.25 -6.19 19.86
N ASN A 77 -31.48 -5.78 20.16
CA ASN A 77 -32.12 -4.66 19.44
C ASN A 77 -31.43 -3.32 19.71
N SER A 78 -30.93 -3.12 20.95
CA SER A 78 -30.15 -1.92 21.28
C SER A 78 -28.84 -1.88 20.53
N ILE A 79 -28.11 -3.00 20.40
CA ILE A 79 -26.87 -3.11 19.62
C ILE A 79 -27.14 -2.74 18.16
N ILE A 80 -28.21 -3.29 17.56
CA ILE A 80 -28.59 -2.97 16.17
C ILE A 80 -28.84 -1.47 16.00
N ALA A 81 -29.56 -0.84 16.95
CA ALA A 81 -29.84 0.58 16.92
C ALA A 81 -28.54 1.42 17.05
N TYR A 82 -27.69 1.10 18.01
CA TYR A 82 -26.44 1.83 18.26
C TYR A 82 -25.43 1.70 17.13
N VAL A 83 -25.33 0.53 16.50
CA VAL A 83 -24.51 0.37 15.29
C VAL A 83 -24.98 1.33 14.19
N LYS A 84 -26.30 1.46 13.98
CA LYS A 84 -26.89 2.40 13.00
C LYS A 84 -26.65 3.88 13.33
N GLU A 85 -26.32 4.22 14.58
CA GLU A 85 -25.94 5.58 14.97
C GLU A 85 -24.45 5.88 14.68
N VAL A 86 -23.60 4.87 14.73
CA VAL A 86 -22.15 5.02 14.51
C VAL A 86 -21.79 4.98 13.03
N THR A 87 -22.40 4.07 12.26
CA THR A 87 -22.02 3.80 10.86
C THR A 87 -22.16 4.98 9.90
N PRO A 88 -23.08 5.97 10.06
CA PRO A 88 -23.14 7.14 9.17
C PRO A 88 -21.88 8.04 9.19
N GLN A 89 -21.03 7.91 10.19
CA GLN A 89 -19.76 8.64 10.29
C GLN A 89 -18.72 8.13 9.32
N PHE A 90 -18.91 6.92 8.79
CA PHE A 90 -18.00 6.24 7.88
C PHE A 90 -18.59 6.12 6.48
N THR A 91 -17.71 6.16 5.47
CA THR A 91 -18.13 5.86 4.10
C THR A 91 -18.33 4.35 3.92
N VAL A 92 -19.06 3.97 2.87
CA VAL A 92 -19.20 2.56 2.50
C VAL A 92 -17.84 1.89 2.32
N MET A 93 -16.85 2.60 1.73
CA MET A 93 -15.49 2.09 1.55
C MET A 93 -14.76 1.89 2.88
N ASP A 94 -14.90 2.82 3.83
CA ASP A 94 -14.28 2.71 5.14
C ASP A 94 -14.76 1.44 5.87
N ILE A 95 -16.08 1.16 5.79
CA ILE A 95 -16.69 -0.02 6.42
C ILE A 95 -16.31 -1.30 5.66
N TYR A 96 -16.26 -1.24 4.32
CA TYR A 96 -15.99 -2.42 3.49
C TYR A 96 -14.52 -2.86 3.54
N SER A 97 -13.57 -1.92 3.45
CA SER A 97 -12.14 -2.27 3.35
C SER A 97 -11.17 -1.32 4.05
N ASP A 98 -11.23 -0.01 3.79
CA ASP A 98 -10.11 0.89 4.07
C ASP A 98 -9.85 1.13 5.55
N LYS A 99 -10.93 1.22 6.36
CA LYS A 99 -10.85 1.58 7.78
C LYS A 99 -11.60 0.63 8.70
N LYS A 100 -11.66 -0.64 8.35
CA LYS A 100 -12.42 -1.65 9.12
C LYS A 100 -12.03 -1.68 10.60
N SER A 101 -10.76 -1.48 10.92
CA SER A 101 -10.28 -1.41 12.31
C SER A 101 -10.83 -0.19 13.05
N GLU A 102 -10.80 0.99 12.42
CA GLU A 102 -11.35 2.23 13.00
C GLU A 102 -12.86 2.11 13.23
N VAL A 103 -13.58 1.48 12.30
CA VAL A 103 -15.02 1.20 12.42
C VAL A 103 -15.29 0.27 13.61
N ASN A 104 -14.54 -0.80 13.74
CA ASN A 104 -14.67 -1.75 14.87
C ASN A 104 -14.40 -1.07 16.21
N GLU A 105 -13.37 -0.24 16.30
CA GLU A 105 -13.03 0.51 17.51
C GLU A 105 -14.13 1.51 17.88
N ALA A 106 -14.64 2.27 16.91
CA ALA A 106 -15.71 3.23 17.13
C ALA A 106 -17.01 2.54 17.60
N ILE A 107 -17.39 1.43 16.95
CA ILE A 107 -18.56 0.65 17.35
C ILE A 107 -18.35 0.05 18.76
N THR A 108 -17.18 -0.53 19.03
CA THR A 108 -16.87 -1.12 20.34
C THR A 108 -16.97 -0.08 21.45
N ALA A 109 -16.36 1.09 21.27
CA ALA A 109 -16.37 2.17 22.25
C ALA A 109 -17.80 2.66 22.54
N TYR A 110 -18.57 2.90 21.48
CA TYR A 110 -19.95 3.38 21.61
C TYR A 110 -20.88 2.35 22.26
N LEU A 111 -20.78 1.07 21.83
CA LEU A 111 -21.54 -0.01 22.46
C LEU A 111 -21.16 -0.20 23.92
N ASN A 112 -19.86 -0.16 24.23
CA ASN A 112 -19.40 -0.32 25.62
C ASN A 112 -19.94 0.78 26.53
N GLU A 113 -19.91 2.04 26.09
CA GLU A 113 -20.46 3.17 26.85
C GLU A 113 -21.96 2.97 27.13
N ARG A 114 -22.74 2.75 26.06
CA ARG A 114 -24.21 2.63 26.16
C ARG A 114 -24.67 1.40 26.93
N LEU A 115 -24.12 0.23 26.60
CA LEU A 115 -24.54 -1.02 27.23
C LEU A 115 -24.08 -1.14 28.69
N THR A 116 -22.96 -0.51 29.06
CA THR A 116 -22.54 -0.42 30.46
C THR A 116 -23.51 0.42 31.28
N GLU A 117 -23.93 1.55 30.75
CA GLU A 117 -24.86 2.44 31.44
C GLU A 117 -26.25 1.83 31.58
N GLU A 118 -26.80 1.30 30.49
CA GLU A 118 -28.19 0.85 30.42
C GLU A 118 -28.41 -0.58 30.97
N TYR A 119 -27.44 -1.48 30.72
CA TYR A 119 -27.61 -2.92 30.98
C TYR A 119 -26.57 -3.51 31.92
N GLY A 120 -25.58 -2.71 32.38
CA GLY A 120 -24.48 -3.24 33.17
C GLY A 120 -23.63 -4.27 32.39
N ILE A 121 -23.54 -4.12 31.08
CA ILE A 121 -22.78 -4.99 30.18
C ILE A 121 -21.52 -4.29 29.74
N HIS A 122 -20.40 -4.97 29.91
CA HIS A 122 -19.12 -4.56 29.33
C HIS A 122 -18.94 -5.22 27.96
N VAL A 123 -18.63 -4.40 26.94
CA VAL A 123 -18.33 -4.86 25.59
C VAL A 123 -16.81 -4.90 25.42
N ALA A 124 -16.26 -6.10 25.30
CA ALA A 124 -14.83 -6.28 25.11
C ALA A 124 -14.41 -5.98 23.66
N SER A 125 -15.23 -6.39 22.68
CA SER A 125 -15.01 -6.08 21.27
C SER A 125 -16.29 -6.23 20.45
N ALA A 126 -16.44 -5.41 19.44
CA ALA A 126 -17.44 -5.52 18.39
C ALA A 126 -16.73 -5.57 17.04
N LEU A 127 -16.86 -6.68 16.34
CA LEU A 127 -16.07 -6.98 15.14
C LEU A 127 -17.00 -7.17 13.95
N VAL A 128 -16.82 -6.37 12.92
CA VAL A 128 -17.45 -6.58 11.62
C VAL A 128 -16.80 -7.78 10.93
N ILE A 129 -17.58 -8.86 10.72
CA ILE A 129 -17.14 -10.08 10.06
C ILE A 129 -17.18 -9.89 8.56
N ASP A 130 -18.34 -9.48 8.04
CA ASP A 130 -18.60 -9.33 6.62
C ASP A 130 -19.50 -8.12 6.35
N VAL A 131 -19.36 -7.55 5.16
CA VAL A 131 -20.14 -6.41 4.69
C VAL A 131 -20.70 -6.74 3.31
N GLN A 132 -22.03 -6.82 3.23
CA GLN A 132 -22.73 -7.09 1.99
C GLN A 132 -23.26 -5.78 1.40
N LEU A 133 -23.02 -5.59 0.13
CA LEU A 133 -23.40 -4.41 -0.64
C LEU A 133 -24.46 -4.82 -1.66
N ASP A 134 -25.40 -3.93 -1.97
CA ASP A 134 -26.25 -4.11 -3.12
C ASP A 134 -25.42 -4.06 -4.43
N GLU A 135 -25.98 -4.61 -5.52
CA GLU A 135 -25.26 -4.73 -6.79
C GLU A 135 -24.78 -3.37 -7.33
N ALA A 136 -25.61 -2.33 -7.21
CA ALA A 136 -25.26 -0.99 -7.70
C ALA A 136 -24.14 -0.36 -6.89
N LEU A 137 -24.14 -0.58 -5.57
CA LEU A 137 -23.12 -0.09 -4.67
C LEU A 137 -21.80 -0.88 -4.82
N GLN A 138 -21.92 -2.20 -5.02
CA GLN A 138 -20.78 -3.07 -5.29
C GLN A 138 -20.04 -2.64 -6.56
N GLN A 139 -20.76 -2.35 -7.65
CA GLN A 139 -20.18 -1.85 -8.89
C GLN A 139 -19.46 -0.50 -8.68
N LYS A 140 -20.05 0.43 -7.93
CA LYS A 140 -19.41 1.72 -7.58
C LYS A 140 -18.13 1.55 -6.75
N VAL A 141 -18.16 0.65 -5.78
CA VAL A 141 -17.00 0.32 -4.94
C VAL A 141 -15.89 -0.27 -5.79
N GLN A 142 -16.19 -1.24 -6.65
CA GLN A 142 -15.24 -1.86 -7.57
C GLN A 142 -14.64 -0.85 -8.55
N ALA A 143 -15.47 0.03 -9.13
CA ALA A 143 -15.00 1.07 -10.04
C ALA A 143 -14.06 2.07 -9.34
N LYS A 144 -14.37 2.45 -8.08
CA LYS A 144 -13.53 3.34 -7.29
C LYS A 144 -12.20 2.69 -6.91
N GLU A 145 -12.22 1.42 -6.53
CA GLU A 145 -11.01 0.66 -6.21
C GLU A 145 -10.11 0.51 -7.44
N GLN A 146 -10.70 0.19 -8.60
CA GLN A 146 -9.97 0.13 -9.86
C GLN A 146 -9.33 1.47 -10.20
N ALA A 147 -10.08 2.57 -10.09
CA ALA A 147 -9.53 3.90 -10.36
C ALA A 147 -8.38 4.28 -9.39
N LYS A 148 -8.45 3.84 -8.14
CA LYS A 148 -7.37 4.04 -7.16
C LYS A 148 -6.12 3.25 -7.55
N GLN A 149 -6.28 1.99 -7.93
CA GLN A 149 -5.19 1.14 -8.41
C GLN A 149 -4.55 1.70 -9.69
N ASP A 150 -5.37 2.13 -10.65
CA ASP A 150 -4.89 2.74 -11.90
C ASP A 150 -4.09 4.03 -11.63
N ALA A 151 -4.54 4.85 -10.68
CA ALA A 151 -3.80 6.05 -10.27
C ALA A 151 -2.47 5.73 -9.58
N GLU A 152 -2.43 4.69 -8.75
CA GLU A 152 -1.20 4.23 -8.09
C GLU A 152 -0.20 3.66 -9.11
N ILE A 153 -0.67 2.86 -10.07
CA ILE A 153 0.16 2.35 -11.18
C ILE A 153 0.73 3.51 -12.00
N ALA A 154 -0.10 4.50 -12.37
CA ALA A 154 0.36 5.66 -13.14
C ALA A 154 1.42 6.49 -12.39
N GLU A 155 1.30 6.63 -11.06
CA GLU A 155 2.33 7.32 -10.27
C GLU A 155 3.62 6.52 -10.18
N LEU A 156 3.55 5.19 -10.04
CA LEU A 156 4.72 4.30 -10.07
C LEU A 156 5.42 4.32 -11.44
N GLU A 157 4.66 4.30 -12.53
CA GLU A 157 5.20 4.42 -13.89
C GLU A 157 5.92 5.75 -14.09
N LYS A 158 5.33 6.84 -13.61
CA LYS A 158 5.95 8.18 -13.66
C LYS A 158 7.26 8.22 -12.86
N GLN A 159 7.28 7.66 -11.64
CA GLN A 159 8.49 7.58 -10.83
C GLN A 159 9.57 6.74 -11.51
N THR A 160 9.18 5.61 -12.12
CA THR A 160 10.09 4.75 -12.87
C THR A 160 10.68 5.47 -14.08
N ALA A 161 9.85 6.19 -14.84
CA ALA A 161 10.30 6.99 -15.99
C ALA A 161 11.24 8.13 -15.56
N GLN A 162 10.98 8.78 -14.44
CA GLN A 162 11.87 9.80 -13.89
C GLN A 162 13.23 9.21 -13.47
N ALA A 163 13.22 8.08 -12.77
CA ALA A 163 14.45 7.39 -12.37
C ALA A 163 15.26 6.93 -13.59
N GLN A 164 14.60 6.43 -14.64
CA GLN A 164 15.26 6.06 -15.89
C GLN A 164 15.88 7.27 -16.58
N ALA A 165 15.15 8.38 -16.68
CA ALA A 165 15.68 9.61 -17.29
C ALA A 165 16.88 10.17 -16.53
N GLU A 166 16.87 10.08 -15.18
CA GLU A 166 18.02 10.46 -14.35
C GLU A 166 19.23 9.54 -14.63
N THR A 167 18.98 8.23 -14.72
CA THR A 167 20.02 7.24 -15.06
C THR A 167 20.62 7.52 -16.43
N ASP A 168 19.78 7.75 -17.44
CA ASP A 168 20.21 8.04 -18.81
C ASP A 168 21.04 9.31 -18.88
N LYS A 169 20.67 10.34 -18.10
CA LYS A 169 21.44 11.58 -17.98
C LYS A 169 22.83 11.33 -17.38
N VAL A 170 22.90 10.57 -16.28
CA VAL A 170 24.18 10.22 -15.63
C VAL A 170 25.07 9.42 -16.57
N VAL A 171 24.50 8.47 -17.33
CA VAL A 171 25.23 7.70 -18.33
C VAL A 171 25.77 8.62 -19.44
N ALA A 172 24.94 9.51 -19.98
CA ALA A 172 25.38 10.45 -21.03
C ALA A 172 26.45 11.42 -20.53
N GLU A 173 26.36 11.91 -19.29
CA GLU A 173 27.39 12.74 -18.66
C GLU A 173 28.69 11.96 -18.47
N SER A 174 28.62 10.70 -18.03
CA SER A 174 29.78 9.83 -17.87
C SER A 174 30.45 9.56 -19.21
N GLU A 175 29.70 9.24 -20.26
CA GLU A 175 30.25 9.03 -21.62
C GLU A 175 30.92 10.30 -22.18
N ALA A 176 30.31 11.45 -21.93
CA ALA A 176 30.91 12.73 -22.32
C ALA A 176 32.23 12.99 -21.58
N GLN A 177 32.32 12.69 -20.30
CA GLN A 177 33.55 12.79 -19.51
C GLN A 177 34.62 11.84 -20.01
N VAL A 178 34.27 10.60 -20.33
CA VAL A 178 35.23 9.61 -20.91
C VAL A 178 35.81 10.14 -22.19
N LYS A 179 34.99 10.67 -23.10
CA LYS A 179 35.49 11.27 -24.39
C LYS A 179 36.41 12.45 -24.16
N VAL A 180 36.14 13.30 -23.17
CA VAL A 180 37.02 14.43 -22.80
C VAL A 180 38.36 13.91 -22.28
N ILE A 181 38.35 12.90 -21.41
CA ILE A 181 39.56 12.30 -20.84
C ILE A 181 40.39 11.62 -21.96
N GLU A 182 39.76 10.87 -22.87
CA GLU A 182 40.41 10.25 -24.00
C GLU A 182 41.07 11.29 -24.92
N ALA A 183 40.33 12.35 -25.29
CA ALA A 183 40.87 13.43 -26.11
C ALA A 183 42.03 14.17 -25.41
N GLN A 184 41.93 14.39 -24.10
CA GLN A 184 43.03 14.99 -23.32
C GLN A 184 44.26 14.08 -23.28
N ALA A 185 44.05 12.78 -23.05
CA ALA A 185 45.14 11.79 -23.03
C ALA A 185 45.84 11.70 -24.38
N GLU A 186 45.08 11.74 -25.51
CA GLU A 186 45.63 11.75 -26.86
C GLU A 186 46.41 13.05 -27.14
N ALA A 187 45.87 14.20 -26.73
CA ALA A 187 46.60 15.48 -26.87
C ALA A 187 47.88 15.50 -26.04
N ASP A 188 47.88 14.97 -24.82
CA ASP A 188 49.06 14.87 -23.97
C ASP A 188 50.08 13.91 -24.55
N ALA A 189 49.65 12.76 -25.07
CA ALA A 189 50.53 11.79 -25.77
C ALA A 189 51.19 12.44 -27.00
N ASN A 190 50.41 13.12 -27.84
CA ASN A 190 50.92 13.81 -29.01
C ASN A 190 51.91 14.94 -28.62
N ARG A 191 51.66 15.66 -27.53
CA ARG A 191 52.60 16.66 -27.01
C ARG A 191 53.92 16.06 -26.53
N ILE A 192 53.86 14.93 -25.83
CA ILE A 192 55.05 14.19 -25.39
C ILE A 192 55.86 13.70 -26.60
N ILE A 193 55.18 13.13 -27.60
CA ILE A 193 55.83 12.68 -28.86
C ILE A 193 56.49 13.87 -29.55
N ALA A 194 55.77 15.01 -29.71
CA ALA A 194 56.31 16.20 -30.33
C ALA A 194 57.56 16.75 -29.61
N GLN A 195 57.54 16.71 -28.26
CA GLN A 195 58.70 17.14 -27.45
C GLN A 195 59.87 16.15 -27.52
N SER A 196 59.62 14.87 -27.78
CA SER A 196 60.66 13.84 -27.93
C SER A 196 61.31 13.80 -29.29
N ILE A 197 60.72 14.45 -30.30
CA ILE A 197 61.29 14.57 -31.66
C ILE A 197 62.35 15.68 -31.63
N THR A 198 63.59 15.26 -31.39
CA THR A 198 64.73 16.17 -31.46
C THR A 198 65.30 16.13 -32.86
N PRO A 199 66.07 17.19 -33.29
CA PRO A 199 66.79 17.18 -34.61
C PRO A 199 67.70 15.96 -34.78
N GLU A 200 68.28 15.48 -33.70
CA GLU A 200 69.13 14.30 -33.68
C GLU A 200 68.32 13.01 -33.95
N LEU A 201 67.13 12.87 -33.38
CA LEU A 201 66.23 11.73 -33.61
C LEU A 201 65.73 11.72 -35.06
N ILE A 202 65.41 12.87 -35.64
CA ILE A 202 65.06 12.99 -37.08
C ILE A 202 66.19 12.51 -37.96
N GLN A 203 67.42 12.99 -37.69
CA GLN A 203 68.60 12.59 -38.46
C GLN A 203 68.90 11.10 -38.34
N MET A 204 68.73 10.52 -37.16
CA MET A 204 68.91 9.09 -36.92
C MET A 204 67.89 8.24 -37.67
N THR A 205 66.59 8.67 -37.60
CA THR A 205 65.53 7.97 -38.34
C THR A 205 65.67 8.08 -39.85
N GLU A 206 66.06 9.25 -40.33
CA GLU A 206 66.39 9.43 -41.73
C GLU A 206 67.61 8.57 -42.20
N ALA A 207 68.65 8.49 -41.36
CA ALA A 207 69.79 7.65 -41.62
C ALA A 207 69.40 6.15 -41.66
N GLN A 208 68.52 5.74 -40.74
CA GLN A 208 68.01 4.36 -40.66
C GLN A 208 67.10 4.01 -41.86
N ALA A 209 66.23 4.92 -42.27
CA ALA A 209 65.40 4.76 -43.46
C ALA A 209 66.21 4.71 -44.74
N ARG A 210 67.32 5.47 -44.79
CA ARG A 210 68.29 5.42 -45.91
C ARG A 210 69.02 4.09 -45.95
N LEU A 211 69.31 3.46 -44.85
CA LEU A 211 69.94 2.13 -44.82
C LEU A 211 68.96 1.01 -45.23
N GLU A 212 67.71 1.10 -44.90
CA GLU A 212 66.70 0.10 -45.21
C GLU A 212 66.15 0.19 -46.66
N HIS A 213 66.00 1.43 -47.19
CA HIS A 213 65.27 1.67 -48.42
C HIS A 213 66.16 2.28 -49.58
N GLY A 214 67.47 2.49 -49.32
CA GLY A 214 68.37 3.07 -50.27
C GLY A 214 68.28 4.58 -50.46
N TRP A 215 69.24 5.19 -51.18
CA TRP A 215 69.26 6.64 -51.43
C TRP A 215 68.64 6.96 -52.77
N VAL A 216 67.69 7.94 -52.72
CA VAL A 216 67.25 8.64 -53.91
C VAL A 216 67.64 10.11 -53.76
N THR A 217 68.61 10.58 -54.51
CA THR A 217 68.97 12.00 -54.57
C THR A 217 68.16 12.65 -55.67
N VAL A 218 67.26 13.51 -55.35
CA VAL A 218 66.52 14.29 -56.32
C VAL A 218 67.19 15.69 -56.41
N GLN A 219 67.81 15.91 -57.54
CA GLN A 219 68.32 17.26 -57.88
C GLN A 219 67.40 17.92 -58.91
N GLY A 220 66.72 18.96 -58.52
CA GLY A 220 65.90 19.78 -59.40
C GLY A 220 64.42 19.80 -59.09
N ALA A 221 63.73 20.89 -59.47
CA ALA A 221 62.36 21.13 -59.13
C ALA A 221 61.27 20.27 -59.84
N ASP A 222 61.65 19.37 -60.70
CA ASP A 222 60.73 18.57 -61.55
C ASP A 222 60.87 17.07 -61.41
N ALA A 223 61.23 16.54 -60.26
CA ALA A 223 61.35 15.12 -60.06
C ALA A 223 60.05 14.44 -59.60
N VAL A 224 59.49 13.58 -60.43
CA VAL A 224 58.41 12.66 -60.09
C VAL A 224 59.04 11.39 -59.51
N VAL A 225 58.78 11.09 -58.26
CA VAL A 225 59.17 9.85 -57.58
C VAL A 225 58.16 8.76 -57.94
N THR A 226 58.57 7.83 -58.85
CA THR A 226 57.84 6.59 -59.05
C THR A 226 58.53 5.51 -58.21
N GLY A 227 57.89 5.08 -57.14
CA GLY A 227 58.29 3.91 -56.37
C GLY A 227 57.80 2.63 -57.06
N GLU A 228 58.69 1.77 -57.50
CA GLU A 228 58.39 0.40 -57.85
C GLU A 228 58.91 -0.54 -56.76
N GLY A 229 58.08 -1.54 -56.41
CA GLY A 229 58.49 -2.78 -55.81
C GLY A 229 57.80 -3.13 -54.52
#